data_1b5b567cc63a484ac57f2d838833a814
#
_entry.id   1b5b567cc63a484ac57f2d838833a814
#
_cell.length_a   1.000
_cell.length_b   1.000
_cell.length_c   1.000
_cell.angle_alpha   90.00
_cell.angle_beta   90.00
_cell.angle_gamma   90.00
#
_symmetry.space_group_name_H-M   'P 1'
#
loop_
_entity.id
_entity.type
_entity.pdbx_description
1 polymer ?
#
loop_
_entity_poly.entity_id
_entity_poly.type
_entity_poly.pdbx_seq_one_letter_code
_entity_poly.pdbx_strand_id
1 'polypeptide(L)'
;MNAVMAIPFAKRRGLNLVVLSSALRSAKGRLGAGIWVKKDSPYKTLADLKGKKIGSYSLRATGTTWIRIALWKKYKVNVSYKGGDFSWVQIPAPALLSALETGRVDAATLIHSQAYKALKTGNYRVLAWTNKDIRELFGLDSLSAVNVTYPDKLKARPEAFKEFNRMLRESVLYALANADHVGAAIAKSTAKIEPAYFKAWINDYSFFPGAINEEDKKAMTLVWTMAKDMGILKKVPDVN
;
A
#
# COMPACT_ATOMS: atom_id res chain seq x y z
N MET A 1 -6.34 -11.18 -6.15
CA MET A 1 -5.30 -10.30 -5.58
C MET A 1 -5.43 -10.28 -4.07
N ASN A 2 -4.35 -10.46 -3.33
CA ASN A 2 -4.32 -10.43 -1.87
C ASN A 2 -3.22 -9.49 -1.38
N ALA A 3 -3.47 -8.84 -0.24
CA ALA A 3 -2.43 -8.06 0.43
C ALA A 3 -1.32 -9.00 0.93
N VAL A 4 -0.06 -8.58 0.80
CA VAL A 4 1.11 -9.38 1.24
C VAL A 4 0.99 -9.79 2.72
N MET A 5 0.48 -8.90 3.58
CA MET A 5 0.22 -9.22 4.99
C MET A 5 -0.93 -10.21 5.23
N ALA A 6 -1.77 -10.49 4.22
CA ALA A 6 -2.81 -11.52 4.36
C ALA A 6 -2.25 -12.94 4.32
N ILE A 7 -1.11 -13.17 3.68
CA ILE A 7 -0.46 -14.49 3.55
C ILE A 7 -0.13 -15.12 4.91
N PRO A 8 0.63 -14.45 5.81
CA PRO A 8 0.91 -15.01 7.13
C PRO A 8 -0.34 -15.24 7.98
N PHE A 9 -1.36 -14.40 7.83
CA PHE A 9 -2.62 -14.60 8.54
C PHE A 9 -3.42 -15.77 7.99
N ALA A 10 -3.41 -16.01 6.67
CA ALA A 10 -4.00 -17.19 6.04
C ALA A 10 -3.29 -18.48 6.49
N LYS A 11 -1.95 -18.48 6.49
CA LYS A 11 -1.15 -19.62 6.93
C LYS A 11 -1.44 -20.01 8.40
N ARG A 12 -1.64 -19.02 9.27
CA ARG A 12 -2.06 -19.27 10.67
C ARG A 12 -3.43 -19.94 10.82
N ARG A 13 -4.28 -19.86 9.79
CA ARG A 13 -5.60 -20.50 9.73
C ARG A 13 -5.57 -21.82 8.96
N GLY A 14 -4.38 -22.36 8.67
CA GLY A 14 -4.21 -23.61 7.92
C GLY A 14 -4.39 -23.45 6.40
N LEU A 15 -4.50 -22.23 5.88
CA LEU A 15 -4.61 -21.97 4.45
C LEU A 15 -3.23 -21.80 3.84
N ASN A 16 -2.85 -22.72 2.95
CA ASN A 16 -1.62 -22.61 2.18
C ASN A 16 -1.89 -21.85 0.89
N LEU A 17 -1.17 -20.76 0.69
CA LEU A 17 -1.26 -19.93 -0.50
C LEU A 17 0.05 -19.97 -1.28
N VAL A 18 -0.03 -20.14 -2.58
CA VAL A 18 1.08 -20.01 -3.52
C VAL A 18 0.99 -18.63 -4.18
N VAL A 19 2.08 -17.90 -4.17
CA VAL A 19 2.18 -16.61 -4.84
C VAL A 19 2.49 -16.83 -6.33
N LEU A 20 1.64 -16.28 -7.19
CA LEU A 20 1.74 -16.42 -8.65
C LEU A 20 2.52 -15.28 -9.29
N SER A 21 2.23 -14.06 -8.85
CA SER A 21 2.80 -12.84 -9.44
C SER A 21 2.66 -11.65 -8.51
N SER A 22 3.47 -10.63 -8.71
CA SER A 22 3.26 -9.31 -8.11
C SER A 22 2.01 -8.68 -8.72
N ALA A 23 1.29 -7.89 -7.91
CA ALA A 23 0.08 -7.20 -8.34
C ALA A 23 0.13 -5.69 -8.10
N LEU A 24 0.76 -5.23 -7.04
CA LEU A 24 0.86 -3.82 -6.73
C LEU A 24 2.16 -3.51 -5.99
N ARG A 25 3.00 -2.70 -6.63
CA ARG A 25 4.18 -2.06 -6.04
C ARG A 25 3.98 -0.55 -5.99
N SER A 26 4.48 0.06 -4.94
CA SER A 26 4.50 1.52 -4.80
C SER A 26 5.92 2.01 -5.08
N ALA A 27 6.23 2.25 -6.35
CA ALA A 27 7.60 2.57 -6.77
C ALA A 27 7.87 4.07 -6.87
N LYS A 28 6.99 4.82 -7.48
CA LYS A 28 7.23 6.23 -7.82
C LYS A 28 6.03 7.07 -7.40
N GLY A 29 6.27 8.36 -7.22
CA GLY A 29 5.27 9.38 -7.32
C GLY A 29 4.49 9.74 -6.07
N ARG A 30 3.62 10.69 -6.29
CA ARG A 30 2.91 11.45 -5.28
C ARG A 30 1.69 10.75 -4.69
N LEU A 31 1.18 9.71 -5.37
CA LEU A 31 0.02 8.93 -4.92
C LEU A 31 0.41 7.81 -3.97
N GLY A 32 1.69 7.65 -3.69
CA GLY A 32 2.22 6.70 -2.74
C GLY A 32 1.74 6.95 -1.31
N ALA A 33 2.06 6.01 -0.44
CA ALA A 33 1.71 6.10 0.96
C ALA A 33 2.47 7.22 1.68
N GLY A 34 1.80 7.93 2.56
CA GLY A 34 2.38 9.03 3.33
C GLY A 34 1.54 9.41 4.54
N ILE A 35 2.11 10.26 5.39
CA ILE A 35 1.41 10.93 6.50
C ILE A 35 1.03 12.34 6.06
N TRP A 36 -0.25 12.61 6.06
CA TRP A 36 -0.84 13.86 5.59
C TRP A 36 -1.48 14.64 6.72
N VAL A 37 -1.37 15.96 6.65
CA VAL A 37 -2.05 16.91 7.53
C VAL A 37 -2.72 17.99 6.70
N LYS A 38 -3.63 18.75 7.29
CA LYS A 38 -4.18 19.96 6.67
C LYS A 38 -3.05 20.97 6.40
N LYS A 39 -3.17 21.76 5.35
CA LYS A 39 -2.15 22.75 4.97
C LYS A 39 -1.89 23.78 6.05
N ASP A 40 -2.96 24.23 6.70
CA ASP A 40 -2.98 25.21 7.79
C ASP A 40 -2.70 24.61 9.18
N SER A 41 -2.53 23.29 9.26
CA SER A 41 -2.22 22.59 10.51
C SER A 41 -0.93 23.13 11.16
N PRO A 42 -0.86 23.25 12.50
CA PRO A 42 0.34 23.65 13.22
C PRO A 42 1.46 22.61 13.15
N TYR A 43 1.15 21.36 12.83
CA TYR A 43 2.12 20.25 12.81
C TYR A 43 3.08 20.38 11.62
N LYS A 44 4.35 20.68 11.84
CA LYS A 44 5.39 20.85 10.81
C LYS A 44 6.23 19.59 10.60
N THR A 45 6.35 18.77 11.64
CA THR A 45 7.15 17.54 11.68
C THR A 45 6.33 16.36 12.21
N LEU A 46 6.86 15.16 12.10
CA LEU A 46 6.25 13.97 12.72
C LEU A 46 6.30 14.03 14.25
N ALA A 47 7.29 14.72 14.82
CA ALA A 47 7.40 14.90 16.28
C ALA A 47 6.21 15.68 16.85
N ASP A 48 5.67 16.63 16.09
CA ASP A 48 4.50 17.43 16.51
C ASP A 48 3.22 16.59 16.60
N LEU A 49 3.23 15.40 15.98
CA LEU A 49 2.11 14.44 16.04
C LEU A 49 2.15 13.53 17.27
N LYS A 50 3.13 13.68 18.16
CA LYS A 50 3.18 12.86 19.38
C LYS A 50 1.91 13.03 20.21
N GLY A 51 1.29 11.92 20.60
CA GLY A 51 -0.01 11.88 21.29
C GLY A 51 -1.23 12.19 20.42
N LYS A 52 -1.05 12.51 19.13
CA LYS A 52 -2.11 12.88 18.21
C LYS A 52 -2.75 11.66 17.54
N LYS A 53 -3.96 11.86 17.00
CA LYS A 53 -4.73 10.81 16.32
C LYS A 53 -4.31 10.71 14.86
N ILE A 54 -3.86 9.52 14.43
CA ILE A 54 -3.52 9.22 13.03
C ILE A 54 -4.56 8.29 12.45
N GLY A 55 -5.31 8.76 11.45
CA GLY A 55 -6.28 7.95 10.72
C GLY A 55 -5.61 6.99 9.74
N SER A 56 -6.04 5.73 9.73
CA SER A 56 -5.61 4.75 8.76
C SER A 56 -6.78 3.88 8.30
N TYR A 57 -6.80 3.52 7.00
CA TYR A 57 -7.90 2.74 6.43
C TYR A 57 -8.00 1.32 6.98
N SER A 58 -6.89 0.75 7.38
CA SER A 58 -6.83 -0.56 8.05
C SER A 58 -5.50 -0.72 8.78
N LEU A 59 -5.57 -1.00 10.06
CA LEU A 59 -4.39 -1.18 10.91
C LEU A 59 -3.59 -2.46 10.58
N ARG A 60 -4.20 -3.42 9.86
CA ARG A 60 -3.57 -4.69 9.47
C ARG A 60 -3.18 -4.74 7.99
N ALA A 61 -3.41 -3.67 7.24
CA ALA A 61 -3.08 -3.64 5.83
C ALA A 61 -1.57 -3.59 5.59
N THR A 62 -1.13 -4.15 4.47
CA THR A 62 0.28 -4.10 4.04
C THR A 62 0.77 -2.67 3.89
N GLY A 63 -0.02 -1.78 3.27
CA GLY A 63 0.35 -0.36 3.12
C GLY A 63 0.57 0.33 4.47
N THR A 64 -0.32 0.12 5.45
CA THR A 64 -0.15 0.67 6.80
C THR A 64 1.09 0.08 7.50
N THR A 65 1.39 -1.19 7.27
CA THR A 65 2.60 -1.82 7.79
C THR A 65 3.86 -1.16 7.21
N TRP A 66 3.91 -0.93 5.90
CA TRP A 66 5.02 -0.21 5.25
C TRP A 66 5.19 1.22 5.78
N ILE A 67 4.08 1.96 5.96
CA ILE A 67 4.11 3.29 6.58
C ILE A 67 4.76 3.23 7.96
N ARG A 68 4.32 2.31 8.81
CA ARG A 68 4.86 2.15 10.16
C ARG A 68 6.34 1.77 10.16
N ILE A 69 6.78 0.93 9.23
CA ILE A 69 8.21 0.58 9.07
C ILE A 69 9.03 1.83 8.75
N ALA A 70 8.59 2.65 7.80
CA ALA A 70 9.28 3.90 7.45
C ALA A 70 9.37 4.86 8.66
N LEU A 71 8.25 5.07 9.35
CA LEU A 71 8.19 5.91 10.55
C LEU A 71 9.14 5.42 11.64
N TRP A 72 9.15 4.13 11.91
CA TRP A 72 10.04 3.53 12.90
C TRP A 72 11.51 3.63 12.52
N LYS A 73 11.87 3.19 11.32
CA LYS A 73 13.28 3.05 10.93
C LYS A 73 13.93 4.39 10.60
N LYS A 74 13.24 5.29 9.88
CA LYS A 74 13.79 6.59 9.48
C LYS A 74 13.63 7.67 10.55
N TYR A 75 12.42 7.78 11.10
CA TYR A 75 12.08 8.89 12.00
C TYR A 75 12.13 8.52 13.47
N LYS A 76 12.48 7.26 13.81
CA LYS A 76 12.61 6.75 15.19
C LYS A 76 11.32 6.85 16.02
N VAL A 77 10.17 6.89 15.35
CA VAL A 77 8.86 6.95 16.00
C VAL A 77 8.50 5.59 16.60
N ASN A 78 7.99 5.58 17.84
CA ASN A 78 7.37 4.39 18.41
C ASN A 78 5.99 4.17 17.77
N VAL A 79 5.93 3.27 16.80
CA VAL A 79 4.73 3.01 15.99
C VAL A 79 3.78 1.96 16.57
N SER A 80 3.95 1.55 17.83
CA SER A 80 3.09 0.59 18.51
C SER A 80 1.64 1.11 18.56
N TYR A 81 0.67 0.20 18.41
CA TYR A 81 -0.75 0.56 18.51
C TYR A 81 -1.19 0.82 19.95
N LYS A 82 -0.46 0.27 20.93
CA LYS A 82 -0.66 0.52 22.36
C LYS A 82 0.62 1.11 22.93
N GLY A 83 0.54 2.27 23.56
CA GLY A 83 1.71 2.93 24.15
C GLY A 83 2.74 3.46 23.14
N GLY A 84 2.37 3.61 21.88
CA GLY A 84 3.19 4.26 20.86
C GLY A 84 3.09 5.79 20.92
N ASP A 85 3.89 6.44 20.06
CA ASP A 85 3.89 7.90 19.98
C ASP A 85 2.60 8.48 19.38
N PHE A 86 1.82 7.66 18.65
CA PHE A 86 0.59 8.08 18.00
C PHE A 86 -0.62 7.29 18.48
N SER A 87 -1.80 7.91 18.50
CA SER A 87 -3.09 7.25 18.67
C SER A 87 -3.63 6.84 17.28
N TRP A 88 -3.50 5.57 16.93
CA TRP A 88 -3.96 5.05 15.65
C TRP A 88 -5.46 4.80 15.64
N VAL A 89 -6.16 5.39 14.66
CA VAL A 89 -7.62 5.28 14.49
C VAL A 89 -7.92 4.62 13.15
N GLN A 90 -8.66 3.49 13.18
CA GLN A 90 -9.11 2.87 11.93
C GLN A 90 -10.34 3.59 11.40
N ILE A 91 -10.27 4.06 10.16
CA ILE A 91 -11.34 4.78 9.46
C ILE A 91 -11.45 4.20 8.05
N PRO A 92 -12.66 3.83 7.58
CA PRO A 92 -12.84 3.35 6.21
C PRO A 92 -12.21 4.31 5.17
N ALA A 93 -11.56 3.76 4.15
CA ALA A 93 -10.80 4.54 3.17
C ALA A 93 -11.58 5.71 2.55
N PRO A 94 -12.86 5.58 2.17
CA PRO A 94 -13.63 6.71 1.63
C PRO A 94 -13.81 7.88 2.60
N ALA A 95 -13.77 7.62 3.92
CA ALA A 95 -13.99 8.62 4.97
C ALA A 95 -12.70 9.23 5.53
N LEU A 96 -11.51 8.76 5.11
CA LEU A 96 -10.24 9.23 5.68
C LEU A 96 -9.99 10.72 5.42
N LEU A 97 -10.22 11.18 4.19
CA LEU A 97 -9.98 12.59 3.84
C LEU A 97 -10.94 13.50 4.60
N SER A 98 -12.23 13.15 4.66
CA SER A 98 -13.23 13.90 5.44
C SER A 98 -12.92 13.89 6.95
N ALA A 99 -12.43 12.77 7.49
CA ALA A 99 -12.03 12.70 8.89
C ALA A 99 -10.85 13.64 9.22
N LEU A 100 -9.91 13.80 8.28
CA LEU A 100 -8.82 14.77 8.41
C LEU A 100 -9.32 16.21 8.27
N GLU A 101 -10.23 16.44 7.31
CA GLU A 101 -10.82 17.76 7.07
C GLU A 101 -11.60 18.28 8.27
N THR A 102 -12.44 17.44 8.87
CA THR A 102 -13.27 17.78 10.04
C THR A 102 -12.52 17.76 11.37
N GLY A 103 -11.22 17.42 11.38
CA GLY A 103 -10.42 17.36 12.62
C GLY A 103 -10.75 16.14 13.50
N ARG A 104 -11.48 15.15 13.01
CA ARG A 104 -11.69 13.87 13.72
C ARG A 104 -10.37 13.15 13.98
N VAL A 105 -9.41 13.34 13.09
CA VAL A 105 -8.01 12.93 13.22
C VAL A 105 -7.09 14.11 12.91
N ASP A 106 -5.92 14.14 13.53
CA ASP A 106 -4.91 15.19 13.36
C ASP A 106 -4.09 14.99 12.08
N ALA A 107 -3.88 13.75 11.70
CA ALA A 107 -3.20 13.33 10.48
C ALA A 107 -3.84 12.06 9.91
N ALA A 108 -3.55 11.74 8.65
CA ALA A 108 -4.08 10.54 8.01
C ALA A 108 -3.07 9.89 7.06
N THR A 109 -3.16 8.56 6.93
CA THR A 109 -2.42 7.78 5.94
C THR A 109 -3.19 7.77 4.63
N LEU A 110 -3.14 8.85 3.87
CA LEU A 110 -3.83 8.93 2.58
C LEU A 110 -3.09 8.12 1.52
N ILE A 111 -3.85 7.39 0.72
CA ILE A 111 -3.37 6.57 -0.39
C ILE A 111 -4.32 6.68 -1.59
N HIS A 112 -3.84 6.33 -2.77
CA HIS A 112 -4.67 6.24 -3.99
C HIS A 112 -5.53 7.49 -4.23
N SER A 113 -6.84 7.32 -4.39
CA SER A 113 -7.76 8.41 -4.72
C SER A 113 -7.84 9.50 -3.63
N GLN A 114 -7.61 9.18 -2.35
CA GLN A 114 -7.58 10.18 -1.28
C GLN A 114 -6.34 11.07 -1.41
N ALA A 115 -5.17 10.46 -1.65
CA ALA A 115 -3.93 11.22 -1.88
C ALA A 115 -4.03 12.08 -3.14
N TYR A 116 -4.62 11.55 -4.23
CA TYR A 116 -4.87 12.32 -5.44
C TYR A 116 -5.77 13.53 -5.18
N LYS A 117 -6.90 13.34 -4.49
CA LYS A 117 -7.79 14.45 -4.10
C LYS A 117 -7.08 15.49 -3.24
N ALA A 118 -6.31 15.03 -2.25
CA ALA A 118 -5.56 15.92 -1.37
C ALA A 118 -4.54 16.77 -2.14
N LEU A 119 -3.84 16.19 -3.12
CA LEU A 119 -2.93 16.91 -4.01
C LEU A 119 -3.66 17.92 -4.89
N LYS A 120 -4.81 17.52 -5.46
CA LYS A 120 -5.59 18.36 -6.38
C LYS A 120 -6.18 19.59 -5.69
N THR A 121 -6.69 19.44 -4.47
CA THR A 121 -7.27 20.56 -3.71
C THR A 121 -6.23 21.53 -3.20
N GLY A 122 -4.98 21.10 -2.98
CA GLY A 122 -3.93 21.91 -2.39
C GLY A 122 -4.16 22.28 -0.91
N ASN A 123 -5.20 21.74 -0.27
CA ASN A 123 -5.58 22.01 1.12
C ASN A 123 -4.84 21.13 2.14
N TYR A 124 -3.97 20.25 1.67
CA TYR A 124 -3.23 19.29 2.48
C TYR A 124 -1.76 19.31 2.13
N ARG A 125 -0.94 18.83 3.05
CA ARG A 125 0.50 18.63 2.82
C ARG A 125 0.97 17.34 3.46
N VAL A 126 2.08 16.85 2.97
CA VAL A 126 2.71 15.61 3.42
C VAL A 126 3.79 15.94 4.44
N LEU A 127 3.80 15.21 5.55
CA LEU A 127 4.88 15.24 6.54
C LEU A 127 5.94 14.16 6.28
N ALA A 128 5.53 13.02 5.72
CA ALA A 128 6.43 11.92 5.36
C ALA A 128 5.92 11.21 4.12
N TRP A 129 6.78 11.05 3.10
CA TRP A 129 6.56 10.22 1.93
C TRP A 129 7.14 8.83 2.17
N THR A 130 6.35 7.94 2.76
CA THR A 130 6.86 6.67 3.27
C THR A 130 7.30 5.69 2.19
N ASN A 131 6.78 5.79 0.96
CA ASN A 131 7.30 4.98 -0.16
C ASN A 131 8.74 5.37 -0.51
N LYS A 132 9.01 6.68 -0.60
CA LYS A 132 10.35 7.20 -0.84
C LYS A 132 11.29 6.77 0.29
N ASP A 133 10.82 6.87 1.54
CA ASP A 133 11.57 6.49 2.72
C ASP A 133 11.95 5.00 2.72
N ILE A 134 11.03 4.11 2.33
CA ILE A 134 11.32 2.66 2.22
C ILE A 134 12.39 2.40 1.16
N ARG A 135 12.31 3.07 0.00
CA ARG A 135 13.34 2.94 -1.04
C ARG A 135 14.70 3.43 -0.56
N GLU A 136 14.76 4.57 0.12
CA GLU A 136 16.01 5.12 0.67
C GLU A 136 16.62 4.21 1.76
N LEU A 137 15.78 3.62 2.62
CA LEU A 137 16.23 2.77 3.72
C LEU A 137 16.70 1.37 3.26
N PHE A 138 16.03 0.78 2.27
CA PHE A 138 16.19 -0.63 1.96
C PHE A 138 16.52 -0.93 0.50
N GLY A 139 16.53 0.08 -0.38
CA GLY A 139 16.74 -0.10 -1.82
C GLY A 139 15.63 -0.86 -2.54
N LEU A 140 14.45 -1.00 -1.91
CA LEU A 140 13.33 -1.82 -2.39
C LEU A 140 12.07 -0.98 -2.59
N ASP A 141 11.24 -1.40 -3.53
CA ASP A 141 9.88 -0.90 -3.64
C ASP A 141 8.93 -1.61 -2.66
N SER A 142 7.97 -0.87 -2.12
CA SER A 142 6.95 -1.43 -1.23
C SER A 142 6.02 -2.35 -2.02
N LEU A 143 6.17 -3.66 -1.90
CA LEU A 143 5.23 -4.64 -2.45
C LEU A 143 4.00 -4.73 -1.55
N SER A 144 2.86 -4.28 -2.06
CA SER A 144 1.62 -4.20 -1.27
C SER A 144 0.65 -5.34 -1.54
N ALA A 145 0.61 -5.85 -2.77
CA ALA A 145 -0.29 -6.92 -3.16
C ALA A 145 0.35 -7.90 -4.15
N VAL A 146 -0.13 -9.13 -4.10
CA VAL A 146 0.27 -10.26 -4.95
C VAL A 146 -0.96 -11.02 -5.44
N ASN A 147 -0.84 -11.72 -6.54
CA ASN A 147 -1.80 -12.71 -6.99
C ASN A 147 -1.44 -14.05 -6.37
N VAL A 148 -2.43 -14.74 -5.81
CA VAL A 148 -2.24 -16.02 -5.12
C VAL A 148 -3.27 -17.05 -5.56
N THR A 149 -2.92 -18.32 -5.39
CA THR A 149 -3.83 -19.45 -5.55
C THR A 149 -3.54 -20.51 -4.49
N TYR A 150 -4.31 -21.59 -4.50
CA TYR A 150 -4.05 -22.77 -3.69
C TYR A 150 -3.17 -23.78 -4.45
N PRO A 151 -2.31 -24.56 -3.77
CA PRO A 151 -1.41 -25.51 -4.42
C PRO A 151 -2.14 -26.54 -5.29
N ASP A 152 -3.27 -27.08 -4.82
CA ASP A 152 -4.10 -28.03 -5.55
C ASP A 152 -4.65 -27.45 -6.85
N LYS A 153 -5.10 -26.19 -6.83
CA LYS A 153 -5.59 -25.47 -8.01
C LYS A 153 -4.47 -25.21 -9.03
N LEU A 154 -3.29 -24.80 -8.52
CA LEU A 154 -2.13 -24.60 -9.40
C LEU A 154 -1.72 -25.91 -10.07
N LYS A 155 -1.66 -27.01 -9.31
CA LYS A 155 -1.33 -28.34 -9.83
C LYS A 155 -2.34 -28.84 -10.86
N ALA A 156 -3.64 -28.58 -10.61
CA ALA A 156 -4.71 -29.02 -11.51
C ALA A 156 -4.77 -28.24 -12.82
N ARG A 157 -4.34 -26.97 -12.86
CA ARG A 157 -4.49 -26.08 -14.01
C ARG A 157 -3.27 -25.18 -14.21
N PRO A 158 -2.05 -25.71 -14.35
CA PRO A 158 -0.82 -24.90 -14.43
C PRO A 158 -0.83 -23.95 -15.64
N GLU A 159 -1.31 -24.42 -16.79
CA GLU A 159 -1.34 -23.60 -18.02
C GLU A 159 -2.34 -22.44 -17.92
N ALA A 160 -3.47 -22.62 -17.24
CA ALA A 160 -4.42 -21.52 -17.01
C ALA A 160 -3.80 -20.39 -16.15
N PHE A 161 -2.95 -20.72 -15.18
CA PHE A 161 -2.26 -19.71 -14.37
C PHE A 161 -1.10 -19.04 -15.12
N LYS A 162 -0.42 -19.74 -16.00
CA LYS A 162 0.56 -19.14 -16.91
C LYS A 162 -0.13 -18.14 -17.85
N GLU A 163 -1.24 -18.55 -18.45
CA GLU A 163 -2.04 -17.69 -19.33
C GLU A 163 -2.59 -16.48 -18.58
N PHE A 164 -3.13 -16.67 -17.37
CA PHE A 164 -3.56 -15.55 -16.51
C PHE A 164 -2.43 -14.51 -16.30
N ASN A 165 -1.23 -14.97 -15.97
CA ASN A 165 -0.09 -14.07 -15.76
C ASN A 165 0.33 -13.38 -17.07
N ARG A 166 0.24 -14.08 -18.23
CA ARG A 166 0.50 -13.49 -19.53
C ARG A 166 -0.49 -12.39 -19.85
N MET A 167 -1.80 -12.67 -19.75
CA MET A 167 -2.88 -11.71 -20.01
C MET A 167 -2.81 -10.51 -19.06
N LEU A 168 -2.51 -10.73 -17.79
CA LEU A 168 -2.36 -9.66 -16.82
C LEU A 168 -1.21 -8.72 -17.20
N ARG A 169 -0.06 -9.27 -17.59
CA ARG A 169 1.10 -8.47 -18.05
C ARG A 169 0.76 -7.66 -19.28
N GLU A 170 0.13 -8.27 -20.28
CA GLU A 170 -0.29 -7.58 -21.51
C GLU A 170 -1.29 -6.46 -21.23
N SER A 171 -2.28 -6.73 -20.36
CA SER A 171 -3.26 -5.72 -19.95
C SER A 171 -2.59 -4.51 -19.28
N VAL A 172 -1.59 -4.73 -18.44
CA VAL A 172 -0.86 -3.62 -17.81
C VAL A 172 0.02 -2.87 -18.79
N LEU A 173 0.73 -3.57 -19.69
CA LEU A 173 1.53 -2.93 -20.74
C LEU A 173 0.64 -2.09 -21.65
N TYR A 174 -0.54 -2.61 -22.02
CA TYR A 174 -1.53 -1.85 -22.76
C TYR A 174 -1.99 -0.60 -22.01
N ALA A 175 -2.31 -0.75 -20.69
CA ALA A 175 -2.74 0.37 -19.87
C ALA A 175 -1.67 1.47 -19.72
N LEU A 176 -0.40 1.09 -19.61
CA LEU A 176 0.74 2.02 -19.57
C LEU A 176 0.90 2.78 -20.90
N ALA A 177 0.74 2.08 -22.01
CA ALA A 177 0.83 2.68 -23.36
C ALA A 177 -0.39 3.55 -23.72
N ASN A 178 -1.56 3.28 -23.13
CA ASN A 178 -2.85 3.90 -23.47
C ASN A 178 -3.55 4.50 -22.25
N ALA A 179 -2.82 5.16 -21.35
CA ALA A 179 -3.32 5.60 -20.05
C ALA A 179 -4.56 6.50 -20.11
N ASP A 180 -4.67 7.37 -21.12
CA ASP A 180 -5.84 8.24 -21.32
C ASP A 180 -7.09 7.44 -21.70
N HIS A 181 -6.96 6.54 -22.66
CA HIS A 181 -8.06 5.67 -23.11
C HIS A 181 -8.55 4.76 -21.98
N VAL A 182 -7.62 4.08 -21.32
CA VAL A 182 -7.93 3.17 -20.20
C VAL A 182 -8.52 3.94 -19.02
N GLY A 183 -7.97 5.11 -18.69
CA GLY A 183 -8.50 5.98 -17.64
C GLY A 183 -9.94 6.42 -17.92
N ALA A 184 -10.26 6.81 -19.14
CA ALA A 184 -11.61 7.18 -19.56
C ALA A 184 -12.60 5.99 -19.48
N ALA A 185 -12.17 4.80 -19.96
CA ALA A 185 -12.99 3.59 -19.93
C ALA A 185 -13.33 3.15 -18.49
N ILE A 186 -12.33 3.16 -17.59
CA ILE A 186 -12.53 2.81 -16.17
C ILE A 186 -13.44 3.84 -15.49
N ALA A 187 -13.22 5.14 -15.72
CA ALA A 187 -14.05 6.19 -15.14
C ALA A 187 -15.52 6.07 -15.57
N LYS A 188 -15.77 5.75 -16.84
CA LYS A 188 -17.11 5.49 -17.36
C LYS A 188 -17.80 4.30 -16.65
N SER A 189 -17.06 3.23 -16.35
CA SER A 189 -17.57 2.04 -15.69
C SER A 189 -17.80 2.23 -14.18
N THR A 190 -17.04 3.10 -13.53
CA THR A 190 -17.10 3.29 -12.07
C THR A 190 -17.92 4.48 -11.61
N ALA A 191 -18.25 5.43 -12.50
CA ALA A 191 -19.09 6.63 -12.30
C ALA A 191 -18.71 7.55 -11.10
N LYS A 192 -17.65 7.26 -10.35
CA LYS A 192 -17.30 7.97 -9.11
C LYS A 192 -15.91 8.59 -9.09
N ILE A 193 -15.08 8.26 -10.06
CA ILE A 193 -13.66 8.66 -10.10
C ILE A 193 -13.36 9.21 -11.49
N GLU A 194 -12.73 10.37 -11.52
CA GLU A 194 -12.39 11.06 -12.77
C GLU A 194 -11.29 10.34 -13.58
N PRO A 195 -11.30 10.44 -14.93
CA PRO A 195 -10.29 9.82 -15.79
C PRO A 195 -8.86 10.21 -15.42
N ALA A 196 -8.64 11.48 -15.07
CA ALA A 196 -7.33 11.99 -14.69
C ALA A 196 -6.71 11.28 -13.46
N TYR A 197 -7.53 10.79 -12.54
CA TYR A 197 -7.03 9.96 -11.43
C TYR A 197 -6.42 8.66 -11.95
N PHE A 198 -7.10 7.95 -12.85
CA PHE A 198 -6.60 6.67 -13.36
C PHE A 198 -5.32 6.86 -14.18
N LYS A 199 -5.24 7.93 -14.97
CA LYS A 199 -4.01 8.30 -15.69
C LYS A 199 -2.85 8.53 -14.70
N ALA A 200 -3.08 9.34 -13.66
CA ALA A 200 -2.08 9.60 -12.65
C ALA A 200 -1.69 8.31 -11.92
N TRP A 201 -2.67 7.45 -11.60
CA TRP A 201 -2.43 6.19 -10.92
C TRP A 201 -1.61 5.20 -11.77
N ILE A 202 -1.93 5.07 -13.05
CA ILE A 202 -1.18 4.23 -14.01
C ILE A 202 0.27 4.72 -14.13
N ASN A 203 0.50 6.03 -14.16
CA ASN A 203 1.83 6.60 -14.32
C ASN A 203 2.66 6.59 -13.02
N ASP A 204 2.02 6.66 -11.86
CA ASP A 204 2.70 6.79 -10.57
C ASP A 204 2.96 5.45 -9.88
N TYR A 205 2.22 4.40 -10.23
CA TYR A 205 2.41 3.07 -9.67
C TYR A 205 3.12 2.17 -10.68
N SER A 206 4.20 1.56 -10.22
CA SER A 206 4.86 0.52 -11.03
C SER A 206 4.06 -0.77 -10.94
N PHE A 207 3.40 -1.11 -12.03
CA PHE A 207 2.83 -2.42 -12.24
C PHE A 207 3.88 -3.28 -12.92
N PHE A 208 4.34 -4.32 -12.24
CA PHE A 208 5.11 -5.38 -12.85
C PHE A 208 4.37 -6.70 -12.63
N PRO A 209 3.32 -6.97 -13.39
CA PRO A 209 2.67 -8.26 -13.36
C PRO A 209 3.59 -9.26 -14.08
N GLY A 210 4.11 -10.14 -13.31
CA GLY A 210 5.01 -11.18 -13.78
C GLY A 210 5.25 -12.17 -12.67
N ALA A 211 6.02 -13.21 -12.95
CA ALA A 211 6.46 -14.13 -11.92
C ALA A 211 7.15 -13.34 -10.79
N ILE A 212 7.00 -13.81 -9.56
CA ILE A 212 7.70 -13.26 -8.41
C ILE A 212 9.21 -13.38 -8.66
N ASN A 213 9.90 -12.26 -8.56
CA ASN A 213 11.35 -12.19 -8.66
C ASN A 213 12.01 -12.08 -7.27
N GLU A 214 13.35 -12.07 -7.25
CA GLU A 214 14.10 -12.02 -6.00
C GLU A 214 13.89 -10.70 -5.23
N GLU A 215 13.64 -9.58 -5.91
CA GLU A 215 13.31 -8.31 -5.25
C GLU A 215 11.94 -8.38 -4.56
N ASP A 216 10.95 -9.02 -5.18
CA ASP A 216 9.66 -9.28 -4.55
C ASP A 216 9.78 -10.14 -3.31
N LYS A 217 10.56 -11.22 -3.38
CA LYS A 217 10.81 -12.09 -2.24
C LYS A 217 11.50 -11.33 -1.08
N LYS A 218 12.49 -10.51 -1.41
CA LYS A 218 13.15 -9.63 -0.43
C LYS A 218 12.15 -8.66 0.21
N ALA A 219 11.30 -8.02 -0.58
CA ALA A 219 10.28 -7.09 -0.07
C ALA A 219 9.25 -7.80 0.83
N MET A 220 8.79 -9.00 0.46
CA MET A 220 7.89 -9.82 1.30
C MET A 220 8.57 -10.21 2.61
N THR A 221 9.79 -10.73 2.55
CA THR A 221 10.56 -11.13 3.73
C THR A 221 10.78 -9.94 4.65
N LEU A 222 11.16 -8.78 4.10
CA LEU A 222 11.37 -7.56 4.86
C LEU A 222 10.11 -7.12 5.61
N VAL A 223 8.97 -7.00 4.91
CA VAL A 223 7.74 -6.54 5.57
C VAL A 223 7.27 -7.50 6.65
N TRP A 224 7.43 -8.81 6.47
CA TRP A 224 7.06 -9.80 7.47
C TRP A 224 8.02 -9.82 8.67
N THR A 225 9.32 -9.68 8.43
CA THR A 225 10.33 -9.56 9.50
C THR A 225 10.07 -8.32 10.33
N MET A 226 9.90 -7.17 9.70
CA MET A 226 9.57 -5.93 10.41
C MET A 226 8.22 -6.02 11.15
N ALA A 227 7.24 -6.69 10.54
CA ALA A 227 5.94 -6.92 11.20
C ALA A 227 6.06 -7.83 12.44
N LYS A 228 6.97 -8.81 12.41
CA LYS A 228 7.31 -9.62 13.59
C LYS A 228 7.96 -8.75 14.67
N ASP A 229 8.95 -7.95 14.31
CA ASP A 229 9.66 -7.07 15.24
C ASP A 229 8.72 -6.02 15.88
N MET A 230 7.69 -5.58 15.14
CA MET A 230 6.62 -4.71 15.66
C MET A 230 5.52 -5.47 16.43
N GLY A 231 5.64 -6.78 16.65
CA GLY A 231 4.66 -7.60 17.38
C GLY A 231 3.36 -7.88 16.60
N ILE A 232 3.31 -7.59 15.28
CA ILE A 232 2.13 -7.87 14.43
C ILE A 232 2.06 -9.36 14.09
N LEU A 233 3.21 -9.97 13.80
CA LEU A 233 3.35 -11.39 13.49
C LEU A 233 4.11 -12.11 14.61
N LYS A 234 3.72 -13.36 14.88
CA LYS A 234 4.47 -14.24 15.80
C LYS A 234 5.68 -14.90 15.13
N LYS A 235 5.57 -15.18 13.83
CA LYS A 235 6.58 -15.87 13.02
C LYS A 235 6.60 -15.30 11.61
N VAL A 236 7.77 -15.20 11.00
CA VAL A 236 7.95 -14.85 9.59
C VAL A 236 7.59 -16.09 8.77
N PRO A 237 6.71 -15.99 7.75
CA PRO A 237 6.45 -17.08 6.82
C PRO A 237 7.70 -17.41 5.99
N ASP A 238 7.80 -18.65 5.56
CA ASP A 238 8.74 -19.06 4.54
C ASP A 238 8.23 -18.60 3.17
N VAL A 239 9.09 -18.05 2.35
CA VAL A 239 8.80 -17.56 0.98
C VAL A 239 9.17 -18.57 -0.12
N ASN A 240 9.61 -19.76 0.26
CA ASN A 240 9.94 -20.85 -0.69
C ASN A 240 8.70 -21.49 -1.27
#